data_b9f6d137a6f16f96278bbcf9de7cde0e
#
_entry.id   b9f6d137a6f16f96278bbcf9de7cde0e
#
_cell.length_a   1.000
_cell.length_b   1.000
_cell.length_c   1.000
_cell.angle_alpha   90.00
_cell.angle_beta   90.00
_cell.angle_gamma   90.00
#
_symmetry.space_group_name_H-M   'P 1'
#
loop_
_entity.id
_entity.type
_entity.pdbx_description
1 polymer ?
#
loop_
_entity_poly.entity_id
_entity_poly.type
_entity_poly.pdbx_seq_one_letter_code
_entity_poly.pdbx_strand_id
1 'polypeptide(L)'
;MVPNQPLVFVDDADNPRTEDGIIAYTWDKFLHSGDDRWPLRYPMTKSAVKAMDTVTDLMASAQGGSREVDQFVVAGGSKRGWTTWTTAIVDDRVVAIIPIVIDMLNVEESFKHHFSVYGAYSLAVADYVFIGNLAWLGTPEFASLMDLVEPYEFRNRLNLPKYLLNST
;
A
#
# COMPACT_ATOMS: atom_id res chain seq x y z
N MET A 1 0.42 10.96 -10.90
CA MET A 1 0.95 10.79 -9.52
C MET A 1 0.55 12.03 -8.73
N VAL A 2 -0.16 11.86 -7.63
CA VAL A 2 -0.42 13.00 -6.75
C VAL A 2 0.93 13.46 -6.20
N PRO A 3 1.29 14.74 -6.31
CA PRO A 3 2.50 15.24 -5.71
C PRO A 3 2.58 14.90 -4.23
N ASN A 4 3.78 14.77 -3.71
CA ASN A 4 4.03 14.49 -2.30
C ASN A 4 3.58 15.67 -1.44
N GLN A 5 2.28 15.80 -1.24
CA GLN A 5 1.66 16.88 -0.49
C GLN A 5 1.64 16.51 1.00
N PRO A 6 2.13 17.38 1.88
CA PRO A 6 1.95 17.20 3.31
C PRO A 6 0.46 17.17 3.67
N LEU A 7 0.07 16.21 4.51
CA LEU A 7 -1.25 16.17 5.13
C LEU A 7 -1.14 16.65 6.58
N VAL A 8 -2.10 17.45 6.97
CA VAL A 8 -2.26 17.92 8.34
C VAL A 8 -3.55 17.32 8.89
N PHE A 9 -3.44 16.55 9.95
CA PHE A 9 -4.58 15.99 10.66
C PHE A 9 -5.01 16.94 11.78
N VAL A 10 -6.31 17.01 12.05
CA VAL A 10 -6.88 17.98 13.01
C VAL A 10 -6.31 17.78 14.41
N ASP A 11 -6.07 16.54 14.81
CA ASP A 11 -5.52 16.16 16.11
C ASP A 11 -3.97 16.07 16.11
N ASP A 12 -3.32 16.47 15.03
CA ASP A 12 -1.86 16.45 14.83
C ASP A 12 -1.43 17.66 13.99
N ALA A 13 -2.03 18.82 14.24
CA ALA A 13 -1.92 20.00 13.37
C ALA A 13 -0.50 20.57 13.27
N ASP A 14 0.34 20.34 14.26
CA ASP A 14 1.72 20.84 14.29
C ASP A 14 2.70 19.92 13.53
N ASN A 15 2.24 18.75 13.06
CA ASN A 15 3.07 17.76 12.41
C ASN A 15 2.55 17.42 10.99
N PRO A 16 2.83 18.25 9.97
CA PRO A 16 2.49 17.92 8.61
C PRO A 16 3.24 16.65 8.17
N ARG A 17 2.50 15.60 7.81
CA ARG A 17 3.05 14.30 7.47
C ARG A 17 3.07 14.06 5.97
N THR A 18 4.08 13.37 5.50
CA THR A 18 4.23 12.99 4.08
C THR A 18 4.51 11.50 3.98
N GLU A 19 4.23 10.93 2.82
CA GLU A 19 4.65 9.59 2.41
C GLU A 19 4.33 8.49 3.47
N ASP A 20 5.34 7.77 3.95
CA ASP A 20 5.17 6.72 4.95
C ASP A 20 4.72 7.25 6.32
N GLY A 21 5.06 8.49 6.64
CA GLY A 21 4.57 9.14 7.84
C GLY A 21 3.05 9.27 7.90
N ILE A 22 2.37 9.45 6.75
CA ILE A 22 0.91 9.43 6.67
C ILE A 22 0.38 8.02 6.92
N ILE A 23 0.98 7.01 6.30
CA ILE A 23 0.55 5.62 6.43
C ILE A 23 0.72 5.18 7.89
N ALA A 24 1.89 5.41 8.47
CA ALA A 24 2.20 5.07 9.87
C ALA A 24 1.21 5.72 10.85
N TYR A 25 0.88 7.01 10.63
CA TYR A 25 -0.13 7.70 11.44
C TYR A 25 -1.52 7.06 11.33
N THR A 26 -1.94 6.70 10.11
CA THR A 26 -3.26 6.06 9.93
C THR A 26 -3.32 4.65 10.52
N TRP A 27 -2.20 3.94 10.53
CA TRP A 27 -2.08 2.66 11.23
C TRP A 27 -2.20 2.84 12.75
N ASP A 28 -1.50 3.82 13.31
CA ASP A 28 -1.58 4.15 14.73
C ASP A 28 -3.04 4.45 15.15
N LYS A 29 -3.76 5.24 14.36
CA LYS A 29 -5.18 5.51 14.61
C LYS A 29 -6.04 4.26 14.57
N PHE A 30 -5.82 3.38 13.60
CA PHE A 30 -6.53 2.10 13.54
C PHE A 30 -6.21 1.22 14.75
N LEU A 31 -4.93 1.06 15.09
CA LEU A 31 -4.48 0.21 16.18
C LEU A 31 -5.06 0.62 17.53
N HIS A 32 -5.29 1.92 17.74
CA HIS A 32 -5.89 2.43 18.97
C HIS A 32 -7.42 2.46 18.96
N SER A 33 -8.07 2.57 17.81
CA SER A 33 -9.52 2.79 17.71
C SER A 33 -10.31 1.60 17.16
N GLY A 34 -9.67 0.72 16.38
CA GLY A 34 -10.34 -0.32 15.61
C GLY A 34 -11.20 0.21 14.45
N ASP A 35 -11.11 1.51 14.13
CA ASP A 35 -11.91 2.12 13.06
C ASP A 35 -11.27 1.82 11.69
N ASP A 36 -11.91 0.97 10.90
CA ASP A 36 -11.45 0.49 9.59
C ASP A 36 -11.40 1.56 8.48
N ARG A 37 -11.92 2.77 8.77
CA ARG A 37 -11.85 3.91 7.85
C ARG A 37 -10.47 4.57 7.84
N TRP A 38 -9.61 4.31 8.83
CA TRP A 38 -8.30 4.93 8.94
C TRP A 38 -7.26 4.43 7.92
N PRO A 39 -7.12 3.12 7.62
CA PRO A 39 -6.00 2.65 6.81
C PRO A 39 -5.91 3.33 5.45
N LEU A 40 -4.85 4.12 5.23
CA LEU A 40 -4.61 4.89 4.01
C LEU A 40 -4.50 4.00 2.75
N ARG A 41 -4.26 2.70 2.89
CA ARG A 41 -4.20 1.76 1.78
C ARG A 41 -5.46 1.76 0.93
N TYR A 42 -6.62 1.96 1.53
CA TYR A 42 -7.88 2.01 0.79
C TYR A 42 -7.96 3.17 -0.20
N PRO A 43 -7.76 4.45 0.20
CA PRO A 43 -7.74 5.53 -0.76
C PRO A 43 -6.56 5.46 -1.74
N MET A 44 -5.41 4.89 -1.37
CA MET A 44 -4.30 4.66 -2.30
C MET A 44 -4.70 3.67 -3.40
N THR A 45 -5.27 2.54 -3.04
CA THR A 45 -5.78 1.54 -4.00
C THR A 45 -6.89 2.11 -4.87
N LYS A 46 -7.86 2.80 -4.26
CA LYS A 46 -8.93 3.49 -4.98
C LYS A 46 -8.39 4.51 -5.99
N SER A 47 -7.32 5.22 -5.66
CA SER A 47 -6.69 6.17 -6.59
C SER A 47 -6.10 5.49 -7.81
N ALA A 48 -5.50 4.31 -7.64
CA ALA A 48 -4.98 3.52 -8.76
C ALA A 48 -6.12 3.02 -9.67
N VAL A 49 -7.21 2.51 -9.09
CA VAL A 49 -8.42 2.10 -9.82
C VAL A 49 -8.99 3.29 -10.60
N LYS A 50 -9.12 4.46 -9.98
CA LYS A 50 -9.62 5.67 -10.64
C LYS A 50 -8.70 6.20 -11.73
N ALA A 51 -7.39 5.99 -11.61
CA ALA A 51 -6.47 6.29 -12.69
C ALA A 51 -6.71 5.39 -13.91
N MET A 52 -6.97 4.09 -13.70
CA MET A 52 -7.35 3.18 -14.78
C MET A 52 -8.68 3.58 -15.44
N ASP A 53 -9.71 3.96 -14.65
CA ASP A 53 -10.97 4.51 -15.18
C ASP A 53 -10.70 5.72 -16.09
N THR A 54 -9.87 6.65 -15.63
CA THR A 54 -9.50 7.85 -16.39
C THR A 54 -8.81 7.50 -17.71
N VAL A 55 -7.91 6.52 -17.72
CA VAL A 55 -7.23 6.07 -18.94
C VAL A 55 -8.23 5.42 -19.89
N THR A 56 -9.11 4.55 -19.41
CA THR A 56 -10.16 3.92 -20.21
C THR A 56 -11.05 4.97 -20.87
N ASP A 57 -11.55 5.94 -20.10
CA ASP A 57 -12.43 7.00 -20.60
C ASP A 57 -11.71 7.91 -21.62
N LEU A 58 -10.48 8.31 -21.31
CA LEU A 58 -9.69 9.14 -22.21
C LEU A 58 -9.44 8.42 -23.55
N MET A 59 -9.00 7.17 -23.50
CA MET A 59 -8.67 6.41 -24.70
C MET A 59 -9.90 6.12 -25.57
N ALA A 60 -11.08 5.94 -24.97
CA ALA A 60 -12.35 5.79 -25.67
C ALA A 60 -12.82 7.08 -26.36
N SER A 61 -12.38 8.24 -25.88
CA SER A 61 -12.73 9.54 -26.46
C SER A 61 -12.04 9.80 -27.80
N ALA A 62 -12.53 10.80 -28.55
CA ALA A 62 -11.89 11.23 -29.80
C ALA A 62 -10.44 11.73 -29.59
N GLN A 63 -10.15 12.38 -28.46
CA GLN A 63 -8.81 12.84 -28.10
C GLN A 63 -7.85 11.64 -27.86
N GLY A 64 -8.35 10.54 -27.29
CA GLY A 64 -7.57 9.32 -27.06
C GLY A 64 -7.49 8.39 -28.28
N GLY A 65 -8.15 8.76 -29.37
CA GLY A 65 -8.12 8.01 -30.64
C GLY A 65 -9.18 6.90 -30.73
N SER A 66 -10.25 6.99 -29.93
CA SER A 66 -11.40 6.05 -29.92
C SER A 66 -10.96 4.58 -29.80
N ARG A 67 -10.07 4.32 -28.85
CA ARG A 67 -9.51 2.98 -28.58
C ARG A 67 -10.09 2.42 -27.29
N GLU A 68 -10.44 1.17 -27.28
CA GLU A 68 -10.79 0.43 -26.09
C GLU A 68 -9.51 0.04 -25.32
N VAL A 69 -9.47 0.36 -24.01
CA VAL A 69 -8.41 -0.04 -23.08
C VAL A 69 -9.09 -0.56 -21.82
N ASP A 70 -9.05 -1.86 -21.65
CA ASP A 70 -9.72 -2.60 -20.58
C ASP A 70 -8.75 -3.51 -19.78
N GLN A 71 -7.46 -3.52 -20.13
CA GLN A 71 -6.44 -4.31 -19.46
C GLN A 71 -5.25 -3.45 -19.09
N PHE A 72 -4.73 -3.68 -17.87
CA PHE A 72 -3.65 -2.88 -17.29
C PHE A 72 -2.55 -3.75 -16.71
N VAL A 73 -1.32 -3.30 -16.89
CA VAL A 73 -0.19 -3.73 -16.09
C VAL A 73 0.10 -2.64 -15.08
N VAL A 74 0.02 -2.98 -13.78
CA VAL A 74 0.26 -2.01 -12.71
C VAL A 74 1.66 -2.20 -12.16
N ALA A 75 2.39 -1.09 -11.99
CA ALA A 75 3.74 -1.07 -11.44
C ALA A 75 3.89 0.02 -10.38
N GLY A 76 4.70 -0.24 -9.37
CA GLY A 76 4.98 0.75 -8.34
C GLY A 76 6.11 0.33 -7.42
N GLY A 77 6.84 1.34 -6.89
CA GLY A 77 7.95 1.13 -5.98
C GLY A 77 7.57 1.34 -4.52
N SER A 78 8.18 0.57 -3.61
CA SER A 78 8.02 0.70 -2.16
C SER A 78 6.54 0.69 -1.75
N LYS A 79 6.04 1.69 -1.02
CA LYS A 79 4.62 1.82 -0.64
C LYS A 79 3.65 1.79 -1.83
N ARG A 80 4.10 2.21 -3.02
CA ARG A 80 3.32 2.12 -4.27
C ARG A 80 3.38 0.71 -4.87
N GLY A 81 4.43 -0.06 -4.57
CA GLY A 81 4.48 -1.51 -4.82
C GLY A 81 3.44 -2.25 -3.99
N TRP A 82 3.24 -1.86 -2.74
CA TRP A 82 2.12 -2.35 -1.93
C TRP A 82 0.77 -2.04 -2.62
N THR A 83 0.58 -0.79 -3.05
CA THR A 83 -0.64 -0.40 -3.79
C THR A 83 -0.80 -1.20 -5.08
N THR A 84 0.29 -1.57 -5.75
CA THR A 84 0.28 -2.45 -6.92
C THR A 84 -0.36 -3.81 -6.61
N TRP A 85 0.04 -4.44 -5.51
CA TRP A 85 -0.57 -5.68 -5.03
C TRP A 85 -2.06 -5.50 -4.72
N THR A 86 -2.41 -4.48 -3.94
CA THR A 86 -3.81 -4.28 -3.52
C THR A 86 -4.71 -3.89 -4.68
N THR A 87 -4.20 -3.21 -5.70
CA THR A 87 -4.97 -2.90 -6.91
C THR A 87 -5.33 -4.17 -7.68
N ALA A 88 -4.40 -5.11 -7.81
CA ALA A 88 -4.66 -6.41 -8.46
C ALA A 88 -5.65 -7.30 -7.67
N ILE A 89 -5.77 -7.09 -6.36
CA ILE A 89 -6.74 -7.80 -5.53
C ILE A 89 -8.18 -7.34 -5.80
N VAL A 90 -8.37 -6.07 -6.16
CA VAL A 90 -9.70 -5.44 -6.21
C VAL A 90 -10.20 -5.13 -7.61
N ASP A 91 -9.36 -5.25 -8.66
CA ASP A 91 -9.73 -4.87 -10.02
C ASP A 91 -9.24 -5.90 -11.04
N ASP A 92 -10.17 -6.62 -11.64
CA ASP A 92 -9.91 -7.72 -12.59
C ASP A 92 -9.33 -7.24 -13.93
N ARG A 93 -9.35 -5.93 -14.20
CA ARG A 93 -8.67 -5.33 -15.38
C ARG A 93 -7.14 -5.37 -15.25
N VAL A 94 -6.62 -5.63 -14.05
CA VAL A 94 -5.18 -5.80 -13.84
C VAL A 94 -4.76 -7.20 -14.26
N VAL A 95 -4.09 -7.30 -15.40
CA VAL A 95 -3.67 -8.59 -16.00
C VAL A 95 -2.24 -8.99 -15.63
N ALA A 96 -1.43 -8.08 -15.12
CA ALA A 96 -0.09 -8.35 -14.58
C ALA A 96 0.36 -7.24 -13.63
N ILE A 97 1.32 -7.54 -12.76
CA ILE A 97 1.88 -6.57 -11.83
C ILE A 97 3.40 -6.58 -11.79
N ILE A 98 3.98 -5.40 -11.49
CA ILE A 98 5.41 -5.20 -11.29
C ILE A 98 5.62 -4.46 -9.94
N PRO A 99 5.58 -5.16 -8.82
CA PRO A 99 5.97 -4.60 -7.52
C PRO A 99 7.49 -4.43 -7.48
N ILE A 100 7.95 -3.25 -7.03
CA ILE A 100 9.37 -2.87 -7.08
C ILE A 100 9.81 -2.48 -5.66
N VAL A 101 10.92 -3.04 -5.21
CA VAL A 101 11.58 -2.77 -3.92
C VAL A 101 10.60 -2.76 -2.74
N ILE A 102 9.76 -3.77 -2.71
CA ILE A 102 8.79 -4.00 -1.64
C ILE A 102 8.79 -5.50 -1.29
N ASP A 103 9.60 -5.85 -0.32
CA ASP A 103 9.62 -7.18 0.28
C ASP A 103 8.53 -7.24 1.35
N MET A 104 7.35 -7.59 0.91
CA MET A 104 6.23 -7.84 1.77
C MET A 104 5.42 -8.99 1.18
N LEU A 105 4.78 -9.63 1.88
CA LEU A 105 3.91 -10.77 1.89
C LEU A 105 4.22 -11.50 3.20
N ASN A 106 3.26 -11.48 4.12
CA ASN A 106 3.42 -11.88 5.50
C ASN A 106 4.34 -10.92 6.30
N VAL A 107 3.95 -9.66 6.28
CA VAL A 107 4.68 -8.50 6.84
C VAL A 107 5.08 -8.71 8.30
N GLU A 108 4.21 -9.28 9.12
CA GLU A 108 4.49 -9.50 10.53
C GLU A 108 5.71 -10.43 10.73
N GLU A 109 5.73 -11.54 10.02
CA GLU A 109 6.85 -12.50 10.09
C GLU A 109 8.13 -11.92 9.49
N SER A 110 8.01 -11.13 8.41
CA SER A 110 9.15 -10.42 7.83
C SER A 110 9.77 -9.43 8.82
N PHE A 111 8.97 -8.67 9.56
CA PHE A 111 9.47 -7.75 10.58
C PHE A 111 10.12 -8.49 11.77
N LYS A 112 9.51 -9.55 12.26
CA LYS A 112 10.10 -10.39 13.32
C LYS A 112 11.44 -10.97 12.89
N HIS A 113 11.51 -11.53 11.68
CA HIS A 113 12.73 -12.07 11.12
C HIS A 113 13.79 -11.00 10.95
N HIS A 114 13.45 -9.87 10.34
CA HIS A 114 14.38 -8.74 10.16
C HIS A 114 14.99 -8.28 11.48
N PHE A 115 14.16 -8.07 12.51
CA PHE A 115 14.65 -7.67 13.83
C PHE A 115 15.54 -8.75 14.47
N SER A 116 15.21 -10.02 14.31
CA SER A 116 16.02 -11.12 14.87
C SER A 116 17.41 -11.22 14.24
N VAL A 117 17.55 -10.82 12.97
CA VAL A 117 18.82 -10.85 12.23
C VAL A 117 19.69 -9.63 12.52
N TYR A 118 19.08 -8.44 12.53
CA TYR A 118 19.82 -7.17 12.56
C TYR A 118 19.79 -6.47 13.94
N GLY A 119 18.92 -6.89 14.85
CA GLY A 119 18.72 -6.23 16.15
C GLY A 119 18.10 -4.82 16.07
N ALA A 120 17.72 -4.38 14.88
CA ALA A 120 17.10 -3.09 14.62
C ALA A 120 16.27 -3.14 13.34
N TYR A 121 15.36 -2.19 13.15
CA TYR A 121 14.62 -2.04 11.91
C TYR A 121 15.35 -1.14 10.92
N SER A 122 15.17 -1.41 9.62
CA SER A 122 15.68 -0.58 8.53
C SER A 122 15.15 0.86 8.61
N LEU A 123 15.97 1.82 8.19
CA LEU A 123 15.54 3.23 8.04
C LEU A 123 14.36 3.40 7.07
N ALA A 124 14.16 2.47 6.15
CA ALA A 124 13.01 2.48 5.24
C ALA A 124 11.65 2.38 5.96
N VAL A 125 11.62 1.89 7.20
CA VAL A 125 10.41 1.77 8.03
C VAL A 125 10.47 2.65 9.29
N ALA A 126 11.35 3.65 9.30
CA ALA A 126 11.56 4.52 10.46
C ALA A 126 10.29 5.22 10.94
N ASP A 127 9.42 5.65 10.03
CA ASP A 127 8.14 6.28 10.39
C ASP A 127 7.26 5.37 11.25
N TYR A 128 7.21 4.08 10.91
CA TYR A 128 6.44 3.08 11.67
C TYR A 128 7.06 2.77 13.02
N VAL A 129 8.38 2.77 13.10
CA VAL A 129 9.12 2.62 14.37
C VAL A 129 8.89 3.83 15.26
N PHE A 130 9.05 5.03 14.70
CA PHE A 130 8.95 6.30 15.44
C PHE A 130 7.58 6.50 16.08
N ILE A 131 6.50 6.19 15.35
CA ILE A 131 5.14 6.32 15.87
C ILE A 131 4.72 5.14 16.77
N GLY A 132 5.52 4.07 16.83
CA GLY A 132 5.28 2.93 17.72
C GLY A 132 4.45 1.79 17.10
N ASN A 133 4.17 1.80 15.81
CA ASN A 133 3.34 0.76 15.16
C ASN A 133 3.92 -0.64 15.34
N LEU A 134 5.26 -0.77 15.30
CA LEU A 134 5.92 -2.08 15.40
C LEU A 134 5.92 -2.66 16.83
N ALA A 135 5.55 -1.87 17.84
CA ALA A 135 5.31 -2.39 19.19
C ALA A 135 4.03 -3.25 19.29
N TRP A 136 3.15 -3.16 18.28
CA TRP A 136 1.91 -3.95 18.21
C TRP A 136 2.08 -5.31 17.52
N LEU A 137 3.28 -5.64 17.02
CA LEU A 137 3.54 -6.94 16.39
C LEU A 137 3.16 -8.09 17.34
N GLY A 138 2.38 -9.04 16.84
CA GLY A 138 1.89 -10.19 17.59
C GLY A 138 0.60 -9.92 18.38
N THR A 139 0.03 -8.72 18.31
CA THR A 139 -1.26 -8.43 18.95
C THR A 139 -2.44 -8.71 18.02
N PRO A 140 -3.65 -8.98 18.58
CA PRO A 140 -4.86 -9.12 17.76
C PRO A 140 -5.20 -7.88 16.93
N GLU A 141 -4.89 -6.69 17.42
CA GLU A 141 -5.11 -5.42 16.72
C GLU A 141 -4.23 -5.30 15.49
N PHE A 142 -2.95 -5.71 15.59
CA PHE A 142 -2.05 -5.74 14.44
C PHE A 142 -2.48 -6.79 13.42
N ALA A 143 -2.89 -7.97 13.86
CA ALA A 143 -3.45 -9.00 12.99
C ALA A 143 -4.70 -8.47 12.25
N SER A 144 -5.61 -7.79 12.96
CA SER A 144 -6.80 -7.17 12.35
C SER A 144 -6.43 -6.09 11.32
N LEU A 145 -5.38 -5.32 11.55
CA LEU A 145 -4.86 -4.37 10.54
C LEU A 145 -4.35 -5.12 9.30
N MET A 146 -3.59 -6.19 9.48
CA MET A 146 -3.06 -6.98 8.37
C MET A 146 -4.17 -7.63 7.55
N ASP A 147 -5.23 -8.15 8.19
CA ASP A 147 -6.42 -8.67 7.49
C ASP A 147 -7.05 -7.66 6.52
N LEU A 148 -6.87 -6.36 6.77
CA LEU A 148 -7.41 -5.30 5.93
C LEU A 148 -6.46 -4.87 4.80
N VAL A 149 -5.14 -4.86 5.05
CA VAL A 149 -4.20 -4.17 4.18
C VAL A 149 -3.11 -5.07 3.57
N GLU A 150 -2.88 -6.25 4.13
CA GLU A 150 -1.78 -7.12 3.75
C GLU A 150 -2.14 -8.00 2.55
N PRO A 151 -1.41 -7.89 1.42
CA PRO A 151 -1.71 -8.68 0.22
C PRO A 151 -1.66 -10.21 0.43
N TYR A 152 -0.89 -10.68 1.39
CA TYR A 152 -0.79 -12.12 1.69
C TYR A 152 -2.13 -12.73 2.12
N GLU A 153 -2.96 -11.97 2.83
CA GLU A 153 -4.30 -12.41 3.25
C GLU A 153 -5.24 -12.62 2.07
N PHE A 154 -4.97 -11.93 0.96
CA PHE A 154 -5.74 -12.02 -0.29
C PHE A 154 -5.03 -12.83 -1.39
N ARG A 155 -4.03 -13.64 -1.05
CA ARG A 155 -3.19 -14.38 -2.02
C ARG A 155 -3.97 -15.23 -3.02
N ASN A 156 -5.16 -15.71 -2.63
CA ASN A 156 -6.03 -16.50 -3.51
C ASN A 156 -6.58 -15.69 -4.71
N ARG A 157 -6.55 -14.37 -4.64
CA ARG A 157 -6.93 -13.46 -5.73
C ARG A 157 -5.75 -13.07 -6.62
N LEU A 158 -4.54 -13.41 -6.23
CA LEU A 158 -3.31 -13.00 -6.90
C LEU A 158 -2.79 -14.07 -7.88
N ASN A 159 -3.66 -14.58 -8.76
CA ASN A 159 -3.31 -15.63 -9.72
C ASN A 159 -2.82 -15.10 -11.09
N LEU A 160 -2.47 -13.82 -11.17
CA LEU A 160 -2.00 -13.15 -12.39
C LEU A 160 -0.46 -13.17 -12.48
N PRO A 161 0.13 -12.97 -13.67
CA PRO A 161 1.57 -12.81 -13.85
C PRO A 161 2.17 -11.70 -13.00
N LYS A 162 3.35 -11.96 -12.42
CA LYS A 162 4.06 -11.02 -11.56
C LYS A 162 5.53 -10.95 -11.94
N TYR A 163 6.07 -9.73 -12.02
CA TYR A 163 7.50 -9.52 -12.16
C TYR A 163 8.02 -8.72 -10.96
N LEU A 164 8.70 -9.39 -10.03
CA LEU A 164 9.19 -8.80 -8.79
C LEU A 164 10.59 -8.23 -9.00
N LEU A 165 10.77 -6.95 -8.68
CA LEU A 165 12.07 -6.28 -8.68
C LEU A 165 12.42 -5.93 -7.24
N ASN A 166 13.28 -6.73 -6.62
CA ASN A 166 13.79 -6.47 -5.28
C ASN A 166 15.25 -5.99 -5.36
N SER A 167 15.63 -5.08 -4.45
CA SER A 167 17.03 -4.77 -4.21
C SER A 167 17.61 -5.73 -3.19
N THR A 168 18.84 -6.07 -3.36
CA THR A 168 19.66 -6.82 -2.38
C THR A 168 20.39 -5.87 -1.48
#